data_641a2bb223c6b241b0ffb71698145a2d
#
_entry.id   641a2bb223c6b241b0ffb71698145a2d
#
_cell.length_a   1.000
_cell.length_b   1.000
_cell.length_c   1.000
_cell.angle_alpha   90.00
_cell.angle_beta   90.00
_cell.angle_gamma   90.00
#
_symmetry.space_group_name_H-M   'P 1'
#
loop_
_entity.id
_entity.type
_entity.pdbx_description
1 polymer ?
#
loop_
_entity_poly.entity_id
_entity_poly.type
_entity_poly.pdbx_seq_one_letter_code
_entity_poly.pdbx_strand_id
1 'polypeptide(L)'
;MPRGERQSDLCQLLITEVLTLALSREFTYALYVPLEGAASGYGRQLLTLQGFVPAGDSTDALAVDMRCPIVLSRNVDTAVKAPFSSSPRVLAAIAAAHRRLQAALTKLQPGSLVLSLSAGVIYHRLLQRITGRNGVPAEPTTPRVLGPDICVPYGKILRGVAVPNTVTKTLRTDKVYEPDLSTYSIEAYPDYSPLPDQVRTIHAFARPVILVDDMLHDGKRIRRLAPLLAETNTPVDQVLVGYLTGMGRDLMEQLGYDVDAIYYLPNLRLRFVESTLYPFIGGDTVRRSEALPGGLQPAVNRILPYAAPEYTGMDDETAWELSLCCLENARDILLALETEFRSLYARNLTLSRLGEAVILPLCPDKGGCMTYDLSRAASTYLEGDIELLKRMRPR
;
A
#
# COMPACT_ATOMS: atom_id res chain seq x y z
N MET A 1 0.33 -1.33 23.74
CA MET A 1 -0.57 -2.41 23.26
C MET A 1 -0.75 -3.45 24.34
N PRO A 2 -1.99 -3.90 24.62
CA PRO A 2 -2.25 -5.01 25.53
C PRO A 2 -1.55 -6.29 25.02
N ARG A 3 -1.14 -7.19 25.96
CA ARG A 3 -0.42 -8.43 25.61
C ARG A 3 -1.13 -9.27 24.56
N GLY A 4 -2.46 -9.32 24.57
CA GLY A 4 -3.28 -10.10 23.61
C GLY A 4 -3.22 -9.57 22.18
N GLU A 5 -3.15 -8.26 21.95
CA GLU A 5 -3.06 -7.69 20.59
C GLU A 5 -1.70 -7.99 19.95
N ARG A 6 -0.60 -7.88 20.69
CA ARG A 6 0.74 -8.25 20.19
C ARG A 6 0.83 -9.72 19.79
N GLN A 7 0.17 -10.59 20.55
CA GLN A 7 0.13 -12.02 20.24
C GLN A 7 -0.69 -12.29 18.97
N SER A 8 -1.79 -11.56 18.78
CA SER A 8 -2.60 -11.59 17.57
C SER A 8 -1.82 -11.22 16.32
N ASP A 9 -1.11 -10.10 16.36
CA ASP A 9 -0.33 -9.59 15.23
C ASP A 9 0.82 -10.55 14.87
N LEU A 10 1.48 -11.14 15.87
CA LEU A 10 2.53 -12.12 15.63
C LEU A 10 2.01 -13.40 14.98
N CYS A 11 0.88 -13.93 15.46
CA CYS A 11 0.26 -15.11 14.85
C CYS A 11 -0.17 -14.85 13.40
N GLN A 12 -0.76 -13.68 13.13
CA GLN A 12 -1.13 -13.28 11.77
C GLN A 12 0.11 -13.16 10.87
N LEU A 13 1.19 -12.59 11.36
CA LEU A 13 2.46 -12.50 10.64
C LEU A 13 3.01 -13.88 10.31
N LEU A 14 3.06 -14.80 11.28
CA LEU A 14 3.56 -16.17 11.07
C LEU A 14 2.72 -16.94 10.04
N ILE A 15 1.39 -16.85 10.12
CA ILE A 15 0.51 -17.47 9.11
C ILE A 15 0.80 -16.89 7.72
N THR A 16 0.93 -15.58 7.62
CA THR A 16 1.24 -14.91 6.35
C THR A 16 2.59 -15.35 5.78
N GLU A 17 3.63 -15.49 6.61
CA GLU A 17 4.95 -15.98 6.17
C GLU A 17 4.90 -17.42 5.67
N VAL A 18 4.16 -18.31 6.36
CA VAL A 18 3.99 -19.69 5.93
C VAL A 18 3.25 -19.77 4.59
N LEU A 19 2.18 -19.00 4.44
CA LEU A 19 1.39 -18.99 3.19
C LEU A 19 2.17 -18.36 2.02
N THR A 20 2.95 -17.31 2.25
CA THR A 20 3.80 -16.73 1.19
C THR A 20 4.95 -17.66 0.81
N LEU A 21 5.54 -18.38 1.76
CA LEU A 21 6.52 -19.41 1.47
C LEU A 21 5.91 -20.56 0.66
N ALA A 22 4.71 -21.01 1.00
CA ALA A 22 4.01 -22.04 0.24
C ALA A 22 3.71 -21.57 -1.19
N LEU A 23 3.25 -20.32 -1.38
CA LEU A 23 3.04 -19.72 -2.70
C LEU A 23 4.33 -19.67 -3.53
N SER A 24 5.45 -19.28 -2.93
CA SER A 24 6.74 -19.23 -3.62
C SER A 24 7.24 -20.60 -4.09
N ARG A 25 6.70 -21.66 -3.52
CA ARG A 25 6.92 -23.07 -3.90
C ARG A 25 5.79 -23.66 -4.74
N GLU A 26 4.91 -22.81 -5.25
CA GLU A 26 3.81 -23.13 -6.17
C GLU A 26 2.75 -24.08 -5.59
N PHE A 27 2.60 -24.14 -4.25
CA PHE A 27 1.47 -24.82 -3.65
C PHE A 27 0.16 -24.14 -4.04
N THR A 28 -0.83 -24.92 -4.43
CA THR A 28 -2.10 -24.43 -4.96
C THR A 28 -3.23 -24.37 -3.94
N TYR A 29 -3.11 -25.13 -2.83
CA TYR A 29 -4.10 -25.19 -1.76
C TYR A 29 -3.42 -25.29 -0.40
N ALA A 30 -4.07 -24.71 0.62
CA ALA A 30 -3.73 -24.94 2.01
C ALA A 30 -4.94 -25.51 2.76
N LEU A 31 -4.68 -26.52 3.59
CA LEU A 31 -5.67 -27.16 4.45
C LEU A 31 -5.26 -26.97 5.90
N TYR A 32 -6.18 -26.51 6.72
CA TYR A 32 -6.05 -26.48 8.17
C TYR A 32 -6.91 -27.59 8.78
N VAL A 33 -6.29 -28.44 9.58
CA VAL A 33 -6.96 -29.46 10.37
C VAL A 33 -6.62 -29.20 11.84
N PRO A 34 -7.60 -28.93 12.71
CA PRO A 34 -7.33 -28.72 14.12
C PRO A 34 -6.81 -30.00 14.76
N LEU A 35 -5.85 -29.88 15.67
CA LEU A 35 -5.43 -31.02 16.51
C LEU A 35 -6.50 -31.30 17.55
N GLU A 36 -6.70 -32.56 17.88
CA GLU A 36 -7.62 -33.00 18.92
C GLU A 36 -7.31 -32.31 20.24
N GLY A 37 -8.34 -31.69 20.87
CA GLY A 37 -8.21 -30.96 22.12
C GLY A 37 -7.72 -29.50 22.00
N ALA A 38 -7.36 -29.03 20.80
CA ALA A 38 -7.02 -27.63 20.59
C ALA A 38 -8.27 -26.80 20.35
N ALA A 39 -8.87 -26.27 21.40
CA ALA A 39 -9.96 -25.28 21.31
C ALA A 39 -9.41 -23.95 20.81
N SER A 40 -9.22 -23.78 19.50
CA SER A 40 -8.71 -22.54 18.95
C SER A 40 -9.72 -21.79 18.07
N GLY A 41 -10.77 -21.24 18.70
CA GLY A 41 -11.65 -20.27 18.05
C GLY A 41 -10.86 -19.08 17.47
N TYR A 42 -9.76 -18.71 18.11
CA TYR A 42 -8.87 -17.65 17.70
C TYR A 42 -8.09 -17.99 16.40
N GLY A 43 -7.45 -19.16 16.32
CA GLY A 43 -6.74 -19.58 15.10
C GLY A 43 -7.69 -19.67 13.89
N ARG A 44 -8.90 -20.16 14.11
CA ARG A 44 -9.96 -20.20 13.09
C ARG A 44 -10.32 -18.79 12.59
N GLN A 45 -10.48 -17.81 13.48
CA GLN A 45 -10.76 -16.43 13.10
C GLN A 45 -9.63 -15.84 12.23
N LEU A 46 -8.37 -16.07 12.58
CA LEU A 46 -7.23 -15.60 11.79
C LEU A 46 -7.21 -16.21 10.39
N LEU A 47 -7.47 -17.51 10.27
CA LEU A 47 -7.54 -18.20 8.99
C LEU A 47 -8.73 -17.73 8.14
N THR A 48 -9.89 -17.49 8.74
CA THR A 48 -11.04 -16.92 8.03
C THR A 48 -10.71 -15.54 7.46
N LEU A 49 -9.94 -14.71 8.18
CA LEU A 49 -9.43 -13.43 7.66
C LEU A 49 -8.42 -13.59 6.50
N GLN A 50 -7.86 -14.79 6.31
CA GLN A 50 -7.01 -15.13 5.16
C GLN A 50 -7.81 -15.78 4.01
N GLY A 51 -9.13 -15.85 4.10
CA GLY A 51 -10.01 -16.43 3.08
C GLY A 51 -10.29 -17.91 3.22
N PHE A 52 -9.84 -18.56 4.30
CA PHE A 52 -10.17 -19.97 4.54
C PHE A 52 -11.67 -20.16 4.79
N VAL A 53 -12.23 -21.18 4.17
CA VAL A 53 -13.63 -21.60 4.29
C VAL A 53 -13.71 -23.06 4.75
N PRO A 54 -14.86 -23.54 5.29
CA PRO A 54 -15.04 -24.93 5.65
C PRO A 54 -14.70 -25.90 4.50
N ALA A 55 -13.97 -26.96 4.80
CA ALA A 55 -13.53 -27.95 3.81
C ALA A 55 -14.54 -29.11 3.75
N GLY A 56 -15.39 -29.14 2.73
CA GLY A 56 -16.43 -30.14 2.55
C GLY A 56 -17.45 -30.14 3.70
N ASP A 57 -17.94 -31.31 4.08
CA ASP A 57 -18.92 -31.50 5.15
C ASP A 57 -18.31 -31.41 6.57
N SER A 58 -17.00 -31.28 6.68
CA SER A 58 -16.31 -31.12 7.97
C SER A 58 -16.42 -29.70 8.47
N THR A 59 -17.03 -29.51 9.65
CA THR A 59 -17.13 -28.19 10.29
C THR A 59 -15.81 -27.70 10.88
N ASP A 60 -14.84 -28.60 11.08
CA ASP A 60 -13.60 -28.28 11.79
C ASP A 60 -12.41 -28.00 10.86
N ALA A 61 -12.33 -28.64 9.71
CA ALA A 61 -11.29 -28.39 8.72
C ALA A 61 -11.61 -27.15 7.88
N LEU A 62 -10.57 -26.37 7.56
CA LEU A 62 -10.68 -25.18 6.69
C LEU A 62 -9.72 -25.32 5.52
N ALA A 63 -10.12 -24.86 4.34
CA ALA A 63 -9.29 -24.86 3.13
C ALA A 63 -9.29 -23.50 2.45
N VAL A 64 -8.23 -23.22 1.69
CA VAL A 64 -8.11 -22.01 0.88
C VAL A 64 -7.43 -22.32 -0.45
N ASP A 65 -7.93 -21.73 -1.53
CA ASP A 65 -7.32 -21.75 -2.86
C ASP A 65 -6.22 -20.67 -2.94
N MET A 66 -4.99 -21.12 -3.19
CA MET A 66 -3.81 -20.26 -3.26
C MET A 66 -3.37 -19.92 -4.69
N ARG A 67 -4.03 -20.47 -5.73
CA ARG A 67 -3.58 -20.32 -7.13
C ARG A 67 -3.51 -18.87 -7.60
N CYS A 68 -4.47 -18.05 -7.17
CA CYS A 68 -4.56 -16.63 -7.57
C CYS A 68 -4.95 -15.78 -6.35
N PRO A 69 -4.01 -15.42 -5.46
CA PRO A 69 -4.30 -14.70 -4.25
C PRO A 69 -4.74 -13.25 -4.50
N ILE A 70 -5.49 -12.72 -3.54
CA ILE A 70 -5.75 -11.29 -3.38
C ILE A 70 -4.73 -10.75 -2.39
N VAL A 71 -4.08 -9.63 -2.70
CA VAL A 71 -3.10 -8.99 -1.79
C VAL A 71 -3.63 -7.65 -1.28
N LEU A 72 -3.64 -7.50 0.03
CA LEU A 72 -3.83 -6.23 0.72
C LEU A 72 -2.48 -5.70 1.21
N SER A 73 -2.02 -4.59 0.63
CA SER A 73 -0.85 -3.85 1.10
C SER A 73 -1.30 -2.88 2.19
N ARG A 74 -1.01 -3.17 3.47
CA ARG A 74 -1.30 -2.30 4.61
C ARG A 74 -0.23 -1.22 4.71
N ASN A 75 -0.59 0.03 4.50
CA ASN A 75 0.34 1.14 4.46
C ASN A 75 -0.20 2.46 5.02
N VAL A 76 -1.35 2.44 5.68
CA VAL A 76 -1.96 3.65 6.26
C VAL A 76 -1.13 4.22 7.41
N ASP A 77 -0.54 3.34 8.22
CA ASP A 77 0.39 3.70 9.29
C ASP A 77 1.57 4.54 8.78
N THR A 78 2.07 4.23 7.58
CA THR A 78 3.16 4.99 6.94
C THR A 78 2.70 6.32 6.32
N ALA A 79 1.40 6.57 6.22
CA ALA A 79 0.83 7.83 5.73
C ALA A 79 0.61 8.87 6.85
N VAL A 80 0.71 8.45 8.12
CA VAL A 80 0.47 9.30 9.29
C VAL A 80 1.79 9.85 9.82
N LYS A 81 1.83 11.15 10.12
CA LYS A 81 3.01 11.84 10.65
C LYS A 81 3.16 11.63 12.17
N ALA A 82 4.41 11.73 12.66
CA ALA A 82 4.65 11.91 14.08
C ALA A 82 4.09 13.27 14.55
N PRO A 83 3.56 13.37 15.77
CA PRO A 83 3.51 12.34 16.82
C PRO A 83 2.33 11.38 16.68
N PHE A 84 1.39 11.60 15.76
CA PHE A 84 0.14 10.82 15.61
C PHE A 84 0.39 9.36 15.27
N SER A 85 1.47 9.06 14.51
CA SER A 85 1.86 7.69 14.14
C SER A 85 2.24 6.81 15.34
N SER A 86 2.47 7.40 16.51
CA SER A 86 2.72 6.69 17.78
C SER A 86 1.56 6.78 18.77
N SER A 87 0.49 7.51 18.44
CA SER A 87 -0.69 7.62 19.31
C SER A 87 -1.44 6.29 19.43
N PRO A 88 -1.67 5.76 20.66
CA PRO A 88 -2.43 4.53 20.84
C PRO A 88 -3.84 4.58 20.24
N ARG A 89 -4.50 5.75 20.29
CA ARG A 89 -5.83 5.97 19.71
C ARG A 89 -5.80 5.81 18.19
N VAL A 90 -4.86 6.46 17.52
CA VAL A 90 -4.72 6.41 16.06
C VAL A 90 -4.33 5.00 15.60
N LEU A 91 -3.38 4.37 16.29
CA LEU A 91 -2.98 2.99 15.99
C LEU A 91 -4.12 1.99 16.17
N ALA A 92 -4.97 2.15 17.21
CA ALA A 92 -6.15 1.31 17.40
C ALA A 92 -7.19 1.48 16.28
N ALA A 93 -7.43 2.73 15.82
CA ALA A 93 -8.32 3.00 14.70
C ALA A 93 -7.79 2.36 13.39
N ILE A 94 -6.49 2.51 13.10
CA ILE A 94 -5.85 1.89 11.94
C ILE A 94 -5.94 0.36 12.02
N ALA A 95 -5.63 -0.25 13.16
CA ALA A 95 -5.72 -1.70 13.33
C ALA A 95 -7.16 -2.24 13.16
N ALA A 96 -8.16 -1.50 13.63
CA ALA A 96 -9.57 -1.85 13.41
C ALA A 96 -9.95 -1.75 11.93
N ALA A 97 -9.51 -0.70 11.24
CA ALA A 97 -9.72 -0.52 9.81
C ALA A 97 -9.07 -1.64 8.98
N HIS A 98 -7.84 -2.04 9.29
CA HIS A 98 -7.15 -3.17 8.65
C HIS A 98 -7.98 -4.46 8.73
N ARG A 99 -8.49 -4.80 9.93
CA ARG A 99 -9.29 -6.02 10.13
C ARG A 99 -10.61 -5.97 9.35
N ARG A 100 -11.32 -4.83 9.37
CA ARG A 100 -12.57 -4.67 8.63
C ARG A 100 -12.36 -4.77 7.12
N LEU A 101 -11.33 -4.12 6.60
CA LEU A 101 -11.02 -4.18 5.17
C LEU A 101 -10.61 -5.58 4.75
N GLN A 102 -9.75 -6.27 5.52
CA GLN A 102 -9.37 -7.64 5.22
C GLN A 102 -10.59 -8.57 5.21
N ALA A 103 -11.50 -8.45 6.18
CA ALA A 103 -12.75 -9.21 6.21
C ALA A 103 -13.66 -8.88 5.02
N ALA A 104 -13.72 -7.62 4.58
CA ALA A 104 -14.48 -7.26 3.37
C ALA A 104 -13.87 -7.90 2.11
N LEU A 105 -12.53 -7.94 1.99
CA LEU A 105 -11.86 -8.54 0.85
C LEU A 105 -12.05 -10.05 0.73
N THR A 106 -12.23 -10.78 1.86
CA THR A 106 -12.53 -12.24 1.79
C THR A 106 -13.89 -12.54 1.18
N LYS A 107 -14.81 -11.57 1.17
CA LYS A 107 -16.13 -11.70 0.53
C LYS A 107 -16.07 -11.56 -0.99
N LEU A 108 -15.02 -10.91 -1.55
CA LEU A 108 -14.89 -10.72 -3.00
C LEU A 108 -14.82 -12.04 -3.74
N GLN A 109 -14.15 -13.01 -3.14
CA GLN A 109 -14.04 -14.36 -3.65
C GLN A 109 -13.87 -15.36 -2.51
N PRO A 110 -14.97 -15.88 -1.97
CA PRO A 110 -14.92 -16.87 -0.89
C PRO A 110 -14.06 -18.07 -1.26
N GLY A 111 -13.21 -18.50 -0.33
CA GLY A 111 -12.29 -19.61 -0.53
C GLY A 111 -10.99 -19.27 -1.27
N SER A 112 -10.81 -18.05 -1.78
CA SER A 112 -9.52 -17.57 -2.32
C SER A 112 -8.67 -16.94 -1.24
N LEU A 113 -7.36 -17.17 -1.31
CA LEU A 113 -6.39 -16.61 -0.34
C LEU A 113 -6.35 -15.08 -0.39
N VAL A 114 -6.49 -14.46 0.78
CA VAL A 114 -6.30 -13.01 0.99
C VAL A 114 -5.07 -12.80 1.86
N LEU A 115 -3.98 -12.33 1.26
CA LEU A 115 -2.73 -11.99 1.94
C LEU A 115 -2.73 -10.55 2.39
N SER A 116 -2.61 -10.32 3.69
CA SER A 116 -2.51 -8.99 4.28
C SER A 116 -1.06 -8.70 4.68
N LEU A 117 -0.35 -7.91 3.87
CA LEU A 117 1.08 -7.66 3.98
C LEU A 117 1.37 -6.25 4.49
N SER A 118 2.16 -6.14 5.55
CA SER A 118 2.53 -4.86 6.16
C SER A 118 3.63 -4.16 5.37
N ALA A 119 3.39 -2.92 4.95
CA ALA A 119 4.41 -2.08 4.31
C ALA A 119 5.60 -1.83 5.24
N GLY A 120 5.38 -1.74 6.56
CA GLY A 120 6.44 -1.60 7.56
C GLY A 120 7.38 -2.81 7.61
N VAL A 121 6.84 -4.04 7.55
CA VAL A 121 7.67 -5.26 7.51
C VAL A 121 8.49 -5.32 6.22
N ILE A 122 7.87 -5.02 5.08
CA ILE A 122 8.56 -4.98 3.79
C ILE A 122 9.66 -3.92 3.79
N TYR A 123 9.36 -2.73 4.31
CA TYR A 123 10.32 -1.65 4.46
C TYR A 123 11.58 -2.10 5.22
N HIS A 124 11.43 -2.70 6.40
CA HIS A 124 12.57 -3.16 7.19
C HIS A 124 13.38 -4.26 6.49
N ARG A 125 12.71 -5.20 5.82
CA ARG A 125 13.38 -6.25 5.05
C ARG A 125 14.12 -5.69 3.83
N LEU A 126 13.54 -4.71 3.13
CA LEU A 126 14.22 -4.02 2.02
C LEU A 126 15.47 -3.30 2.52
N LEU A 127 15.41 -2.59 3.67
CA LEU A 127 16.60 -1.97 4.25
C LEU A 127 17.71 -3.00 4.49
N GLN A 128 17.39 -4.15 5.09
CA GLN A 128 18.36 -5.22 5.31
C GLN A 128 18.94 -5.77 3.99
N ARG A 129 18.11 -5.96 2.96
CA ARG A 129 18.58 -6.42 1.63
C ARG A 129 19.48 -5.40 0.97
N ILE A 130 19.11 -4.11 0.98
CA ILE A 130 19.89 -3.02 0.38
C ILE A 130 21.25 -2.91 1.07
N THR A 131 21.28 -2.85 2.41
CA THR A 131 22.54 -2.73 3.16
C THR A 131 23.39 -3.98 3.02
N GLY A 132 22.79 -5.18 3.02
CA GLY A 132 23.49 -6.44 2.78
C GLY A 132 24.10 -6.51 1.38
N ARG A 133 23.34 -6.13 0.33
CA ARG A 133 23.85 -6.07 -1.05
C ARG A 133 25.01 -5.07 -1.18
N ASN A 134 24.87 -3.93 -0.51
CA ASN A 134 25.87 -2.85 -0.54
C ASN A 134 27.07 -3.11 0.39
N GLY A 135 27.09 -4.26 1.09
CA GLY A 135 28.18 -4.67 1.99
C GLY A 135 28.39 -3.75 3.20
N VAL A 136 27.32 -3.11 3.69
CA VAL A 136 27.40 -2.14 4.79
C VAL A 136 26.50 -2.55 5.97
N PRO A 137 26.77 -2.07 7.20
CA PRO A 137 25.92 -2.29 8.34
C PRO A 137 24.50 -1.70 8.14
N ALA A 138 23.48 -2.43 8.60
CA ALA A 138 22.08 -1.98 8.57
C ALA A 138 21.79 -0.82 9.53
N GLU A 139 22.63 -0.64 10.55
CA GLU A 139 22.56 0.49 11.50
C GLU A 139 23.54 1.60 11.08
N PRO A 140 23.21 2.88 11.31
CA PRO A 140 24.12 3.98 11.04
C PRO A 140 25.44 3.82 11.82
N THR A 141 26.58 4.02 11.16
CA THR A 141 27.92 3.93 11.78
C THR A 141 28.54 5.31 11.96
N THR A 142 29.44 5.41 12.97
CA THR A 142 30.27 6.59 13.19
C THR A 142 31.73 6.15 13.32
N PRO A 143 32.63 6.54 12.41
CA PRO A 143 32.38 7.34 11.19
C PRO A 143 31.50 6.59 10.18
N ARG A 144 30.77 7.34 9.36
CA ARG A 144 29.89 6.77 8.32
C ARG A 144 30.72 6.08 7.25
N VAL A 145 30.45 4.80 7.00
CA VAL A 145 31.04 4.01 5.93
C VAL A 145 30.00 3.86 4.82
N LEU A 146 30.29 4.39 3.63
CA LEU A 146 29.36 4.31 2.48
C LEU A 146 29.72 3.11 1.60
N GLY A 147 28.70 2.32 1.26
CA GLY A 147 28.83 1.27 0.25
C GLY A 147 29.02 1.80 -1.16
N PRO A 148 29.40 0.91 -2.12
CA PRO A 148 29.70 1.28 -3.49
C PRO A 148 28.47 1.77 -4.28
N ASP A 149 27.28 1.23 -4.01
CA ASP A 149 26.11 1.46 -4.82
C ASP A 149 25.24 2.59 -4.28
N ILE A 150 24.43 3.18 -5.15
CA ILE A 150 23.39 4.15 -4.78
C ILE A 150 22.04 3.46 -4.74
N CYS A 151 21.32 3.61 -3.63
CA CYS A 151 19.92 3.18 -3.53
C CYS A 151 19.02 4.21 -4.20
N VAL A 152 18.19 3.75 -5.14
CA VAL A 152 17.27 4.58 -5.91
C VAL A 152 15.84 4.05 -5.78
N PRO A 153 15.11 4.46 -4.72
CA PRO A 153 13.67 4.23 -4.65
C PRO A 153 12.95 4.95 -5.79
N TYR A 154 12.15 4.22 -6.58
CA TYR A 154 11.37 4.79 -7.68
C TYR A 154 9.85 4.58 -7.53
N GLY A 155 9.42 3.88 -6.48
CA GLY A 155 8.03 3.70 -6.08
C GLY A 155 7.61 4.54 -4.88
N LYS A 156 6.55 4.09 -4.20
CA LYS A 156 6.06 4.75 -2.98
C LYS A 156 6.82 4.30 -1.72
N ILE A 157 7.39 3.09 -1.71
CA ILE A 157 8.19 2.57 -0.59
C ILE A 157 9.55 3.27 -0.52
N LEU A 158 10.08 3.44 0.66
CA LEU A 158 11.35 4.17 0.94
C LEU A 158 11.38 5.63 0.44
N ARG A 159 10.25 6.19 0.04
CA ARG A 159 10.18 7.58 -0.44
C ARG A 159 10.58 8.56 0.68
N GLY A 160 11.65 9.31 0.44
CA GLY A 160 12.15 10.31 1.40
C GLY A 160 12.91 9.72 2.59
N VAL A 161 13.27 8.44 2.55
CA VAL A 161 14.06 7.76 3.57
C VAL A 161 15.52 7.70 3.13
N ALA A 162 16.44 7.97 4.06
CA ALA A 162 17.86 7.71 3.87
C ALA A 162 18.17 6.29 4.35
N VAL A 163 18.65 5.44 3.46
CA VAL A 163 19.10 4.09 3.81
C VAL A 163 20.42 4.19 4.57
N PRO A 164 20.59 3.49 5.72
CA PRO A 164 21.83 3.52 6.50
C PRO A 164 23.06 3.19 5.64
N ASN A 165 24.14 3.93 5.83
CA ASN A 165 25.44 3.70 5.19
C ASN A 165 25.40 3.57 3.64
N THR A 166 24.34 4.08 3.02
CA THR A 166 24.10 3.99 1.59
C THR A 166 23.72 5.38 1.05
N VAL A 167 24.32 5.77 -0.08
CA VAL A 167 23.84 6.96 -0.80
C VAL A 167 22.43 6.68 -1.29
N THR A 168 21.47 7.55 -0.97
CA THR A 168 20.07 7.35 -1.35
C THR A 168 19.56 8.54 -2.13
N LYS A 169 19.02 8.32 -3.32
CA LYS A 169 18.42 9.35 -4.16
C LYS A 169 17.12 8.83 -4.77
N THR A 170 16.00 9.35 -4.33
CA THR A 170 14.68 8.92 -4.82
C THR A 170 14.38 9.50 -6.20
N LEU A 171 13.91 8.66 -7.13
CA LEU A 171 13.18 9.06 -8.32
C LEU A 171 11.72 9.34 -7.94
N ARG A 172 11.30 10.56 -8.11
CA ARG A 172 9.93 11.00 -7.76
C ARG A 172 8.99 10.71 -8.93
N THR A 173 8.51 9.47 -8.98
CA THR A 173 7.49 9.05 -9.94
C THR A 173 6.12 9.04 -9.31
N ASP A 174 5.10 9.30 -10.09
CA ASP A 174 3.71 9.16 -9.69
C ASP A 174 2.89 8.46 -10.78
N LYS A 175 1.77 7.89 -10.36
CA LYS A 175 0.75 7.30 -11.22
C LYS A 175 -0.35 8.34 -11.38
N VAL A 176 -0.46 8.92 -12.56
CA VAL A 176 -1.38 10.01 -12.87
C VAL A 176 -2.48 9.50 -13.80
N TYR A 177 -3.70 9.44 -13.29
CA TYR A 177 -4.89 9.09 -14.08
C TYR A 177 -5.32 10.24 -14.98
N GLU A 178 -5.81 9.91 -16.17
CA GLU A 178 -6.54 10.86 -17.00
C GLU A 178 -7.91 11.20 -16.34
N PRO A 179 -8.50 12.35 -16.68
CA PRO A 179 -9.73 12.81 -16.02
C PRO A 179 -10.93 11.85 -16.13
N ASP A 180 -10.96 11.03 -17.15
CA ASP A 180 -11.99 9.98 -17.39
C ASP A 180 -11.70 8.65 -16.68
N LEU A 181 -10.55 8.58 -16.00
CA LEU A 181 -10.06 7.40 -15.27
C LEU A 181 -9.80 6.15 -16.12
N SER A 182 -9.90 6.26 -17.44
CA SER A 182 -9.74 5.13 -18.38
C SER A 182 -8.31 4.61 -18.43
N THR A 183 -7.35 5.51 -18.35
CA THR A 183 -5.91 5.21 -18.44
C THR A 183 -5.11 6.00 -17.41
N TYR A 184 -3.85 5.60 -17.23
CA TYR A 184 -2.89 6.37 -16.45
C TYR A 184 -1.50 6.31 -17.07
N SER A 185 -0.70 7.33 -16.81
CA SER A 185 0.71 7.40 -17.15
C SER A 185 1.59 7.41 -15.89
N ILE A 186 2.87 7.07 -16.08
CA ILE A 186 3.90 7.25 -15.05
C ILE A 186 4.67 8.52 -15.38
N GLU A 187 4.59 9.49 -14.48
CA GLU A 187 5.15 10.84 -14.65
C GLU A 187 6.03 11.22 -13.48
N ALA A 188 6.69 12.37 -13.57
CA ALA A 188 7.28 12.99 -12.40
C ALA A 188 6.17 13.40 -11.42
N TYR A 189 6.44 13.27 -10.12
CA TYR A 189 5.55 13.80 -9.09
C TYR A 189 5.35 15.32 -9.31
N PRO A 190 4.15 15.87 -9.08
CA PRO A 190 3.92 17.31 -9.19
C PRO A 190 5.00 18.13 -8.49
N ASP A 191 5.42 19.24 -9.10
CA ASP A 191 6.45 20.15 -8.61
C ASP A 191 7.88 19.58 -8.56
N TYR A 192 8.12 18.39 -9.14
CA TYR A 192 9.46 17.84 -9.32
C TYR A 192 9.94 17.96 -10.77
N SER A 193 11.28 17.95 -10.95
CA SER A 193 11.90 17.94 -12.26
C SER A 193 11.41 16.78 -13.12
N PRO A 194 11.35 16.91 -14.45
CA PRO A 194 11.02 15.82 -15.37
C PRO A 194 11.88 14.59 -15.13
N LEU A 195 11.34 13.38 -15.38
CA LEU A 195 12.06 12.13 -15.14
C LEU A 195 13.43 12.04 -15.81
N PRO A 196 13.64 12.52 -17.07
CA PRO A 196 14.97 12.54 -17.68
C PRO A 196 16.01 13.32 -16.85
N ASP A 197 15.61 14.47 -16.26
CA ASP A 197 16.52 15.29 -15.45
C ASP A 197 16.83 14.62 -14.11
N GLN A 198 15.85 13.95 -13.53
CA GLN A 198 16.06 13.17 -12.32
C GLN A 198 17.03 12.01 -12.56
N VAL A 199 16.92 11.31 -13.70
CA VAL A 199 17.83 10.21 -14.08
C VAL A 199 19.23 10.75 -14.35
N ARG A 200 19.39 11.88 -15.06
CA ARG A 200 20.69 12.55 -15.22
C ARG A 200 21.34 12.89 -13.88
N THR A 201 20.56 13.33 -12.92
CA THR A 201 21.04 13.59 -11.54
C THR A 201 21.58 12.30 -10.89
N ILE A 202 20.91 11.17 -11.08
CA ILE A 202 21.37 9.88 -10.56
C ILE A 202 22.66 9.45 -11.25
N HIS A 203 22.72 9.53 -12.57
CA HIS A 203 23.93 9.21 -13.36
C HIS A 203 25.14 10.01 -12.88
N ALA A 204 24.97 11.28 -12.49
CA ALA A 204 26.06 12.16 -12.02
C ALA A 204 26.75 11.65 -10.72
N PHE A 205 26.16 10.71 -9.98
CA PHE A 205 26.85 10.07 -8.86
C PHE A 205 27.94 9.07 -9.31
N ALA A 206 27.95 8.67 -10.59
CA ALA A 206 28.92 7.74 -11.17
C ALA A 206 29.06 6.42 -10.38
N ARG A 207 27.95 5.85 -9.94
CA ARG A 207 27.87 4.61 -9.14
C ARG A 207 26.82 3.67 -9.72
N PRO A 208 26.98 2.35 -9.55
CA PRO A 208 25.92 1.39 -9.84
C PRO A 208 24.68 1.67 -8.99
N VAL A 209 23.51 1.31 -9.51
CA VAL A 209 22.20 1.64 -8.92
C VAL A 209 21.52 0.38 -8.43
N ILE A 210 21.07 0.39 -7.18
CA ILE A 210 20.07 -0.54 -6.66
C ILE A 210 18.71 0.16 -6.79
N LEU A 211 17.90 -0.29 -7.76
CA LEU A 211 16.53 0.22 -7.94
C LEU A 211 15.59 -0.41 -6.93
N VAL A 212 14.71 0.38 -6.29
CA VAL A 212 13.80 -0.13 -5.25
C VAL A 212 12.36 0.29 -5.50
N ASP A 213 11.42 -0.68 -5.50
CA ASP A 213 9.97 -0.43 -5.57
C ASP A 213 9.19 -1.26 -4.55
N ASP A 214 7.93 -0.91 -4.34
CA ASP A 214 7.02 -1.67 -3.51
C ASP A 214 6.52 -2.94 -4.21
N MET A 215 6.34 -2.91 -5.54
CA MET A 215 5.83 -4.04 -6.32
C MET A 215 6.30 -4.02 -7.76
N LEU A 216 6.61 -5.20 -8.28
CA LEU A 216 6.82 -5.44 -9.70
C LEU A 216 5.84 -6.50 -10.23
N HIS A 217 4.87 -6.04 -11.02
CA HIS A 217 3.85 -6.86 -11.68
C HIS A 217 3.89 -6.61 -13.19
N ASP A 218 3.12 -5.66 -13.71
CA ASP A 218 3.13 -5.25 -15.12
C ASP A 218 4.33 -4.37 -15.51
N GLY A 219 5.05 -3.89 -14.50
CA GLY A 219 6.29 -3.12 -14.65
C GLY A 219 6.15 -1.77 -15.34
N LYS A 220 4.97 -1.13 -15.33
CA LYS A 220 4.77 0.17 -16.01
C LYS A 220 5.79 1.24 -15.60
N ARG A 221 6.19 1.29 -14.32
CA ARG A 221 7.23 2.23 -13.86
C ARG A 221 8.59 1.89 -14.45
N ILE A 222 9.03 0.65 -14.33
CA ILE A 222 10.35 0.25 -14.82
C ILE A 222 10.42 0.34 -16.36
N ARG A 223 9.35 0.01 -17.08
CA ARG A 223 9.26 0.21 -18.54
C ARG A 223 9.41 1.68 -18.93
N ARG A 224 8.97 2.61 -18.07
CA ARG A 224 9.15 4.07 -18.29
C ARG A 224 10.57 4.52 -17.96
N LEU A 225 11.23 3.91 -16.97
CA LEU A 225 12.58 4.31 -16.49
C LEU A 225 13.71 3.63 -17.24
N ALA A 226 13.57 2.35 -17.63
CA ALA A 226 14.63 1.59 -18.27
C ALA A 226 15.23 2.27 -19.51
N PRO A 227 14.45 2.84 -20.44
CA PRO A 227 15.01 3.58 -21.57
C PRO A 227 15.85 4.80 -21.14
N LEU A 228 15.39 5.54 -20.11
CA LEU A 228 16.10 6.72 -19.60
C LEU A 228 17.43 6.36 -18.92
N LEU A 229 17.44 5.23 -18.19
CA LEU A 229 18.65 4.69 -17.57
C LEU A 229 19.65 4.22 -18.63
N ALA A 230 19.16 3.55 -19.68
CA ALA A 230 19.98 3.12 -20.80
C ALA A 230 20.56 4.29 -21.60
N GLU A 231 19.75 5.32 -21.88
CA GLU A 231 20.17 6.55 -22.59
C GLU A 231 21.31 7.28 -21.86
N THR A 232 21.30 7.26 -20.54
CA THR A 232 22.37 7.85 -19.71
C THR A 232 23.51 6.88 -19.40
N ASN A 233 23.47 5.62 -19.88
CA ASN A 233 24.41 4.55 -19.50
C ASN A 233 24.55 4.38 -17.97
N THR A 234 23.46 4.52 -17.24
CA THR A 234 23.44 4.34 -15.78
C THR A 234 23.42 2.84 -15.47
N PRO A 235 24.47 2.27 -14.85
CA PRO A 235 24.50 0.83 -14.57
C PRO A 235 23.52 0.48 -13.45
N VAL A 236 22.63 -0.47 -13.72
CA VAL A 236 21.72 -1.04 -12.72
C VAL A 236 22.32 -2.35 -12.21
N ASP A 237 22.69 -2.38 -10.93
CA ASP A 237 23.26 -3.57 -10.29
C ASP A 237 22.17 -4.56 -9.93
N GLN A 238 21.06 -4.08 -9.36
CA GLN A 238 19.94 -4.93 -8.95
C GLN A 238 18.62 -4.15 -8.86
N VAL A 239 17.51 -4.86 -9.05
CA VAL A 239 16.16 -4.37 -8.74
C VAL A 239 15.65 -5.10 -7.49
N LEU A 240 15.36 -4.38 -6.43
CA LEU A 240 14.80 -4.92 -5.18
C LEU A 240 13.34 -4.51 -5.03
N VAL A 241 12.46 -5.47 -4.78
CA VAL A 241 11.02 -5.16 -4.65
C VAL A 241 10.39 -5.82 -3.43
N GLY A 242 9.34 -5.18 -2.90
CA GLY A 242 8.53 -5.78 -1.84
C GLY A 242 7.81 -7.04 -2.33
N TYR A 243 7.15 -6.94 -3.49
CA TYR A 243 6.47 -8.07 -4.13
C TYR A 243 6.91 -8.23 -5.58
N LEU A 244 7.19 -9.46 -5.97
CA LEU A 244 7.48 -9.85 -7.35
C LEU A 244 6.43 -10.86 -7.81
N THR A 245 5.82 -10.63 -8.97
CA THR A 245 4.95 -11.63 -9.61
C THR A 245 5.69 -12.36 -10.74
N GLY A 246 5.12 -13.45 -11.25
CA GLY A 246 5.65 -14.15 -12.42
C GLY A 246 5.83 -13.22 -13.61
N MET A 247 4.80 -12.43 -13.94
CA MET A 247 4.91 -11.40 -15.01
C MET A 247 6.03 -10.40 -14.77
N GLY A 248 6.21 -9.98 -13.51
CA GLY A 248 7.30 -9.05 -13.16
C GLY A 248 8.67 -9.68 -13.31
N ARG A 249 8.83 -10.96 -12.95
CA ARG A 249 10.07 -11.71 -13.14
C ARG A 249 10.41 -11.84 -14.62
N ASP A 250 9.44 -12.30 -15.43
CA ASP A 250 9.63 -12.46 -16.88
C ASP A 250 10.02 -11.14 -17.55
N LEU A 251 9.46 -10.02 -17.08
CA LEU A 251 9.86 -8.69 -17.55
C LEU A 251 11.32 -8.35 -17.20
N MET A 252 11.78 -8.69 -15.99
CA MET A 252 13.18 -8.42 -15.59
C MET A 252 14.14 -9.26 -16.40
N GLU A 253 13.82 -10.50 -16.65
CA GLU A 253 14.61 -11.37 -17.56
C GLU A 253 14.70 -10.76 -18.96
N GLN A 254 13.58 -10.26 -19.52
CA GLN A 254 13.55 -9.59 -20.83
C GLN A 254 14.38 -8.30 -20.86
N LEU A 255 14.42 -7.54 -19.76
CA LEU A 255 15.20 -6.31 -19.65
C LEU A 255 16.67 -6.56 -19.27
N GLY A 256 17.03 -7.79 -18.92
CA GLY A 256 18.39 -8.16 -18.48
C GLY A 256 18.76 -7.62 -17.10
N TYR A 257 17.77 -7.38 -16.23
CA TYR A 257 17.99 -6.93 -14.87
C TYR A 257 17.92 -8.09 -13.87
N ASP A 258 18.88 -8.14 -12.94
CA ASP A 258 18.80 -9.01 -11.76
C ASP A 258 17.72 -8.47 -10.81
N VAL A 259 16.83 -9.34 -10.34
CA VAL A 259 15.72 -8.96 -9.44
C VAL A 259 15.67 -9.86 -8.22
N ASP A 260 15.55 -9.25 -7.04
CA ASP A 260 15.26 -9.94 -5.77
C ASP A 260 14.01 -9.32 -5.11
N ALA A 261 13.28 -10.11 -4.35
CA ALA A 261 12.01 -9.72 -3.74
C ALA A 261 11.90 -10.21 -2.30
N ILE A 262 11.17 -9.44 -1.48
CA ILE A 262 10.81 -9.90 -0.14
C ILE A 262 9.79 -11.03 -0.22
N TYR A 263 8.81 -10.91 -1.13
CA TYR A 263 7.79 -11.91 -1.37
C TYR A 263 7.66 -12.19 -2.87
N TYR A 264 7.72 -13.48 -3.25
CA TYR A 264 7.42 -13.93 -4.60
C TYR A 264 6.00 -14.51 -4.64
N LEU A 265 5.17 -13.95 -5.50
CA LEU A 265 3.76 -14.30 -5.71
C LEU A 265 3.58 -14.68 -7.19
N PRO A 266 3.75 -15.94 -7.59
CA PRO A 266 3.77 -16.35 -9.01
C PRO A 266 2.59 -15.79 -9.80
N ASN A 267 1.40 -15.95 -9.25
CA ASN A 267 0.16 -15.43 -9.79
C ASN A 267 -0.46 -14.43 -8.80
N LEU A 268 -1.10 -13.41 -9.32
CA LEU A 268 -1.79 -12.41 -8.52
C LEU A 268 -3.13 -12.11 -9.20
N ARG A 269 -4.22 -12.23 -8.45
CA ARG A 269 -5.54 -11.87 -8.95
C ARG A 269 -5.78 -10.37 -8.86
N LEU A 270 -5.72 -9.83 -7.64
CA LEU A 270 -5.98 -8.43 -7.33
C LEU A 270 -5.00 -7.93 -6.27
N ARG A 271 -4.66 -6.66 -6.36
CA ARG A 271 -3.93 -5.95 -5.32
C ARG A 271 -4.68 -4.71 -4.89
N PHE A 272 -4.88 -4.61 -3.60
CA PHE A 272 -5.39 -3.41 -2.93
C PHE A 272 -4.27 -2.74 -2.13
N VAL A 273 -4.10 -1.45 -2.32
CA VAL A 273 -3.22 -0.61 -1.49
C VAL A 273 -4.13 0.17 -0.57
N GLU A 274 -4.09 -0.12 0.71
CA GLU A 274 -5.07 0.35 1.67
C GLU A 274 -5.24 1.89 1.66
N SER A 275 -4.14 2.65 1.69
CA SER A 275 -4.21 4.11 1.67
C SER A 275 -4.88 4.66 0.41
N THR A 276 -4.84 3.95 -0.73
CA THR A 276 -5.49 4.45 -1.96
C THR A 276 -7.01 4.29 -1.93
N LEU A 277 -7.53 3.45 -1.03
CA LEU A 277 -8.96 3.26 -0.82
C LEU A 277 -9.56 4.27 0.17
N TYR A 278 -8.71 4.98 0.94
CA TYR A 278 -9.17 5.86 2.01
C TYR A 278 -9.07 7.34 1.59
N PRO A 279 -10.22 7.99 1.29
CA PRO A 279 -10.25 9.39 0.90
C PRO A 279 -9.65 10.29 1.98
N PHE A 280 -9.02 11.39 1.58
CA PHE A 280 -8.28 12.35 2.39
C PHE A 280 -7.00 11.82 3.06
N ILE A 281 -6.81 10.51 3.17
CA ILE A 281 -5.59 9.87 3.66
C ILE A 281 -4.67 9.52 2.50
N GLY A 282 -5.25 9.06 1.39
CA GLY A 282 -4.52 8.72 0.17
C GLY A 282 -5.45 8.62 -1.04
N GLY A 283 -4.92 8.06 -2.11
CA GLY A 283 -5.56 7.93 -3.41
C GLY A 283 -4.52 7.78 -4.50
N ASP A 284 -4.94 7.70 -5.73
CA ASP A 284 -4.09 7.86 -6.91
C ASP A 284 -4.30 9.25 -7.51
N THR A 285 -3.23 9.91 -7.95
CA THR A 285 -3.30 11.25 -8.52
C THR A 285 -4.13 11.26 -9.80
N VAL A 286 -4.97 12.27 -9.97
CA VAL A 286 -5.75 12.50 -11.18
C VAL A 286 -5.33 13.82 -11.81
N ARG A 287 -5.21 13.84 -13.15
CA ARG A 287 -4.87 15.05 -13.90
C ARG A 287 -6.07 15.99 -13.90
N ARG A 288 -5.84 17.24 -13.46
CA ARG A 288 -6.80 18.32 -13.56
C ARG A 288 -6.12 19.57 -14.09
N SER A 289 -6.86 20.36 -14.88
CA SER A 289 -6.40 21.64 -15.40
C SER A 289 -6.36 22.72 -14.33
N GLU A 290 -7.20 22.59 -13.30
CA GLU A 290 -7.31 23.54 -12.21
C GLU A 290 -6.84 22.93 -10.90
N ALA A 291 -6.06 23.71 -10.14
CA ALA A 291 -5.64 23.32 -8.80
C ALA A 291 -6.82 23.40 -7.82
N LEU A 292 -6.89 22.46 -6.89
CA LEU A 292 -7.84 22.55 -5.79
C LEU A 292 -7.47 23.71 -4.84
N PRO A 293 -8.47 24.31 -4.16
CA PRO A 293 -8.21 25.36 -3.18
C PRO A 293 -7.16 24.95 -2.14
N GLY A 294 -6.30 25.89 -1.73
CA GLY A 294 -5.31 25.66 -0.67
C GLY A 294 -4.17 24.70 -1.04
N GLY A 295 -3.93 24.46 -2.33
CA GLY A 295 -2.86 23.56 -2.78
C GLY A 295 -3.14 22.08 -2.50
N LEU A 296 -4.40 21.71 -2.24
CA LEU A 296 -4.81 20.31 -2.12
C LEU A 296 -4.61 19.57 -3.45
N GLN A 297 -4.09 18.36 -3.36
CA GLN A 297 -3.89 17.52 -4.54
C GLN A 297 -5.15 16.70 -4.84
N PRO A 298 -5.69 16.75 -6.08
CA PRO A 298 -6.82 15.93 -6.47
C PRO A 298 -6.42 14.46 -6.58
N ALA A 299 -7.28 13.58 -6.09
CA ALA A 299 -7.06 12.14 -6.14
C ALA A 299 -8.33 11.39 -6.49
N VAL A 300 -8.16 10.23 -7.10
CA VAL A 300 -9.21 9.25 -7.26
C VAL A 300 -9.04 8.14 -6.22
N ASN A 301 -10.12 7.87 -5.51
CA ASN A 301 -10.27 6.67 -4.71
C ASN A 301 -11.21 5.75 -5.49
N ARG A 302 -10.72 4.56 -5.87
CA ARG A 302 -11.48 3.63 -6.73
C ARG A 302 -12.50 2.84 -5.93
N ILE A 303 -13.39 3.57 -5.28
CA ILE A 303 -14.55 3.13 -4.49
C ILE A 303 -15.72 4.07 -4.75
N LEU A 304 -16.94 3.60 -4.55
CA LEU A 304 -18.14 4.45 -4.59
C LEU A 304 -18.13 5.46 -3.42
N PRO A 305 -18.65 6.66 -3.59
CA PRO A 305 -19.28 7.21 -4.79
C PRO A 305 -18.30 7.90 -5.77
N TYR A 306 -16.98 7.78 -5.59
CA TYR A 306 -15.99 8.52 -6.39
C TYR A 306 -15.70 7.89 -7.75
N ALA A 307 -15.56 6.56 -7.77
CA ALA A 307 -15.35 5.78 -9.00
C ALA A 307 -15.90 4.36 -8.82
N ALA A 308 -16.44 3.77 -9.88
CA ALA A 308 -16.84 2.38 -9.84
C ALA A 308 -15.62 1.46 -9.76
N PRO A 309 -15.61 0.45 -8.87
CA PRO A 309 -14.50 -0.50 -8.74
C PRO A 309 -14.57 -1.63 -9.79
N GLU A 310 -14.88 -1.32 -11.04
CA GLU A 310 -15.07 -2.27 -12.17
C GLU A 310 -13.87 -3.21 -12.39
N TYR A 311 -12.65 -2.74 -12.04
CA TYR A 311 -11.42 -3.52 -12.19
C TYR A 311 -11.37 -4.79 -11.34
N THR A 312 -12.29 -4.95 -10.40
CA THR A 312 -12.32 -6.09 -9.46
C THR A 312 -13.20 -7.23 -9.96
N GLY A 313 -14.11 -6.97 -10.91
CA GLY A 313 -15.08 -7.94 -11.38
C GLY A 313 -16.10 -8.38 -10.33
N MET A 314 -16.30 -7.57 -9.26
CA MET A 314 -17.30 -7.84 -8.22
C MET A 314 -18.70 -7.35 -8.68
N ASP A 315 -19.73 -7.93 -8.07
CA ASP A 315 -21.11 -7.45 -8.25
C ASP A 315 -21.34 -6.11 -7.52
N ASP A 316 -22.47 -5.47 -7.83
CA ASP A 316 -22.82 -4.14 -7.31
C ASP A 316 -22.97 -4.12 -5.78
N GLU A 317 -23.51 -5.17 -5.17
CA GLU A 317 -23.68 -5.24 -3.72
C GLU A 317 -22.33 -5.36 -3.00
N THR A 318 -21.46 -6.22 -3.49
CA THR A 318 -20.09 -6.39 -2.98
C THR A 318 -19.28 -5.11 -3.16
N ALA A 319 -19.41 -4.44 -4.32
CA ALA A 319 -18.78 -3.13 -4.57
C ALA A 319 -19.27 -2.06 -3.61
N TRP A 320 -20.57 -2.05 -3.32
CA TRP A 320 -21.19 -1.14 -2.36
C TRP A 320 -20.71 -1.42 -0.92
N GLU A 321 -20.73 -2.69 -0.47
CA GLU A 321 -20.24 -3.08 0.87
C GLU A 321 -18.76 -2.72 1.08
N LEU A 322 -17.90 -3.01 0.10
CA LEU A 322 -16.48 -2.66 0.16
C LEU A 322 -16.29 -1.15 0.25
N SER A 323 -17.02 -0.40 -0.58
CA SER A 323 -16.93 1.06 -0.62
C SER A 323 -17.37 1.68 0.70
N LEU A 324 -18.49 1.21 1.29
CA LEU A 324 -18.96 1.65 2.58
C LEU A 324 -17.92 1.35 3.69
N CYS A 325 -17.36 0.15 3.70
CA CYS A 325 -16.30 -0.23 4.63
C CYS A 325 -15.08 0.72 4.51
N CYS A 326 -14.66 1.08 3.30
CA CYS A 326 -13.54 1.98 3.07
C CYS A 326 -13.83 3.41 3.56
N LEU A 327 -15.04 3.94 3.29
CA LEU A 327 -15.44 5.27 3.77
C LEU A 327 -15.52 5.33 5.30
N GLU A 328 -16.11 4.32 5.93
CA GLU A 328 -16.20 4.22 7.39
C GLU A 328 -14.82 4.08 8.03
N ASN A 329 -13.91 3.28 7.43
CA ASN A 329 -12.54 3.16 7.88
C ASN A 329 -11.79 4.50 7.81
N ALA A 330 -11.88 5.19 6.67
CA ALA A 330 -11.25 6.50 6.49
C ALA A 330 -11.78 7.52 7.50
N ARG A 331 -13.10 7.58 7.70
CA ARG A 331 -13.75 8.45 8.70
C ARG A 331 -13.24 8.16 10.11
N ASP A 332 -13.22 6.90 10.53
CA ASP A 332 -12.82 6.52 11.88
C ASP A 332 -11.35 6.86 12.17
N ILE A 333 -10.46 6.68 11.18
CA ILE A 333 -9.05 7.07 11.28
C ILE A 333 -8.93 8.60 11.38
N LEU A 334 -9.65 9.34 10.55
CA LEU A 334 -9.63 10.81 10.56
C LEU A 334 -10.20 11.36 11.87
N LEU A 335 -11.28 10.82 12.41
CA LEU A 335 -11.83 11.20 13.72
C LEU A 335 -10.81 10.94 14.84
N ALA A 336 -10.06 9.84 14.79
CA ALA A 336 -9.00 9.57 15.75
C ALA A 336 -7.86 10.60 15.63
N LEU A 337 -7.45 10.97 14.40
CA LEU A 337 -6.47 12.02 14.13
C LEU A 337 -6.94 13.39 14.59
N GLU A 338 -8.17 13.78 14.28
CA GLU A 338 -8.79 15.05 14.68
C GLU A 338 -8.88 15.20 16.19
N THR A 339 -9.22 14.09 16.89
CA THR A 339 -9.29 14.05 18.35
C THR A 339 -7.90 14.20 18.97
N GLU A 340 -6.91 13.47 18.46
CA GLU A 340 -5.54 13.54 18.94
C GLU A 340 -4.91 14.90 18.66
N PHE A 341 -5.14 15.45 17.48
CA PHE A 341 -4.66 16.79 17.09
C PHE A 341 -5.20 17.86 18.03
N ARG A 342 -6.50 17.80 18.33
CA ARG A 342 -7.13 18.72 19.28
C ARG A 342 -6.54 18.59 20.69
N SER A 343 -6.27 17.36 21.13
CA SER A 343 -5.66 17.09 22.42
C SER A 343 -4.24 17.68 22.54
N LEU A 344 -3.44 17.57 21.47
CA LEU A 344 -2.05 18.01 21.47
C LEU A 344 -1.90 19.52 21.25
N TYR A 345 -2.74 20.12 20.41
CA TYR A 345 -2.53 21.50 19.94
C TYR A 345 -3.63 22.48 20.32
N ALA A 346 -4.70 22.02 21.00
CA ALA A 346 -5.89 22.83 21.33
C ALA A 346 -6.54 23.51 20.10
N ARG A 347 -6.42 22.87 18.91
CA ARG A 347 -6.92 23.36 17.62
C ARG A 347 -7.64 22.24 16.88
N ASN A 348 -8.50 22.61 15.92
CA ASN A 348 -9.15 21.64 15.05
C ASN A 348 -8.24 21.25 13.88
N LEU A 349 -8.21 19.96 13.53
CA LEU A 349 -7.59 19.47 12.30
C LEU A 349 -8.60 19.68 11.16
N THR A 350 -8.38 20.72 10.38
CA THR A 350 -9.19 21.09 9.22
C THR A 350 -8.51 20.65 7.93
N LEU A 351 -9.19 20.70 6.78
CA LEU A 351 -8.58 20.40 5.48
C LEU A 351 -7.34 21.22 5.21
N SER A 352 -7.34 22.54 5.56
CA SER A 352 -6.15 23.40 5.41
C SER A 352 -4.95 22.94 6.24
N ARG A 353 -5.17 22.13 7.26
CA ARG A 353 -4.17 21.60 8.19
C ARG A 353 -3.93 20.10 8.08
N LEU A 354 -4.64 19.42 7.21
CA LEU A 354 -4.55 17.97 7.10
C LEU A 354 -3.12 17.50 6.86
N GLY A 355 -2.32 18.30 6.15
CA GLY A 355 -0.88 18.08 5.96
C GLY A 355 -0.03 18.14 7.24
N GLU A 356 -0.56 18.61 8.38
CA GLU A 356 0.13 18.54 9.66
C GLU A 356 0.08 17.12 10.27
N ALA A 357 -0.95 16.32 9.92
CA ALA A 357 -1.16 14.96 10.45
C ALA A 357 -0.92 13.85 9.41
N VAL A 358 -1.20 14.13 8.12
CA VAL A 358 -1.05 13.18 7.00
C VAL A 358 0.12 13.63 6.13
N ILE A 359 0.94 12.68 5.65
CA ILE A 359 2.18 13.02 4.91
C ILE A 359 1.88 13.69 3.57
N LEU A 360 0.94 13.15 2.81
CA LEU A 360 0.51 13.66 1.51
C LEU A 360 -1.02 13.60 1.45
N PRO A 361 -1.71 14.60 2.04
CA PRO A 361 -3.15 14.60 2.00
C PRO A 361 -3.65 14.77 0.57
N LEU A 362 -4.52 13.88 0.16
CA LEU A 362 -5.12 13.85 -1.16
C LEU A 362 -6.63 14.03 -1.02
N CYS A 363 -7.21 14.96 -1.79
CA CYS A 363 -8.64 15.20 -1.75
C CYS A 363 -9.37 14.43 -2.87
N PRO A 364 -10.45 13.72 -2.53
CA PRO A 364 -11.26 13.03 -3.54
C PRO A 364 -11.73 13.99 -4.63
N ASP A 365 -11.45 13.61 -5.89
CA ASP A 365 -11.96 14.33 -7.04
C ASP A 365 -13.36 13.81 -7.40
N LYS A 366 -14.33 14.70 -7.39
CA LYS A 366 -15.74 14.41 -7.75
C LYS A 366 -16.12 15.00 -9.11
N GLY A 367 -15.19 15.02 -10.07
CA GLY A 367 -15.46 15.48 -11.43
C GLY A 367 -15.51 17.01 -11.59
N GLY A 368 -14.79 17.77 -10.76
CA GLY A 368 -14.66 19.22 -10.88
C GLY A 368 -15.84 20.05 -10.36
N CYS A 369 -16.90 19.38 -9.86
CA CYS A 369 -18.10 20.08 -9.37
C CYS A 369 -18.08 20.36 -7.86
N MET A 370 -17.02 19.99 -7.15
CA MET A 370 -17.00 20.09 -5.69
C MET A 370 -15.97 21.14 -5.22
N THR A 371 -16.47 22.10 -4.48
CA THR A 371 -15.64 23.05 -3.73
C THR A 371 -15.48 22.55 -2.29
N TYR A 372 -14.24 22.45 -1.83
CA TYR A 372 -13.95 22.11 -0.45
C TYR A 372 -13.82 23.39 0.40
N ASP A 373 -14.55 23.44 1.52
CA ASP A 373 -14.33 24.45 2.55
C ASP A 373 -13.14 24.01 3.42
N LEU A 374 -12.04 24.73 3.29
CA LEU A 374 -10.78 24.41 3.98
C LEU A 374 -10.85 24.53 5.50
N SER A 375 -11.87 25.22 6.03
CA SER A 375 -12.08 25.35 7.47
C SER A 375 -12.78 24.15 8.10
N ARG A 376 -13.33 23.24 7.29
CA ARG A 376 -14.00 22.02 7.76
C ARG A 376 -13.03 20.86 7.95
N ALA A 377 -13.43 19.94 8.84
CA ALA A 377 -12.73 18.69 9.04
C ALA A 377 -12.98 17.70 7.87
N ALA A 378 -12.01 16.85 7.57
CA ALA A 378 -12.15 15.85 6.51
C ALA A 378 -13.23 14.81 6.83
N SER A 379 -13.36 14.41 8.09
CA SER A 379 -14.41 13.49 8.58
C SER A 379 -15.82 13.94 8.23
N THR A 380 -16.09 15.24 8.27
CA THR A 380 -17.42 15.81 7.94
C THR A 380 -17.83 15.55 6.48
N TYR A 381 -16.85 15.57 5.55
CA TYR A 381 -17.11 15.26 4.14
C TYR A 381 -17.41 13.76 3.97
N LEU A 382 -16.67 12.90 4.68
CA LEU A 382 -16.90 11.45 4.63
C LEU A 382 -18.27 11.06 5.21
N GLU A 383 -18.74 11.75 6.26
CA GLU A 383 -20.10 11.54 6.78
C GLU A 383 -21.15 11.78 5.69
N GLY A 384 -21.01 12.88 4.93
CA GLY A 384 -21.90 13.17 3.80
C GLY A 384 -21.82 12.12 2.69
N ASP A 385 -20.61 11.63 2.38
CA ASP A 385 -20.39 10.61 1.35
C ASP A 385 -20.94 9.23 1.78
N ILE A 386 -20.81 8.88 3.06
CA ILE A 386 -21.42 7.67 3.64
C ILE A 386 -22.95 7.73 3.53
N GLU A 387 -23.57 8.86 3.88
CA GLU A 387 -25.02 9.04 3.78
C GLU A 387 -25.48 8.98 2.30
N LEU A 388 -24.72 9.56 1.38
CA LEU A 388 -25.00 9.44 -0.06
C LEU A 388 -24.94 7.98 -0.50
N LEU A 389 -23.87 7.26 -0.15
CA LEU A 389 -23.68 5.87 -0.52
C LEU A 389 -24.77 4.95 0.04
N LYS A 390 -25.22 5.18 1.30
CA LYS A 390 -26.34 4.44 1.88
C LYS A 390 -27.63 4.58 1.09
N ARG A 391 -27.89 5.76 0.50
CA ARG A 391 -29.04 5.98 -0.38
C ARG A 391 -28.91 5.32 -1.77
N MET A 392 -27.68 5.03 -2.18
CA MET A 392 -27.37 4.36 -3.46
C MET A 392 -27.34 2.84 -3.33
N ARG A 393 -27.75 2.26 -2.20
CA ARG A 393 -27.69 0.80 -2.01
C ARG A 393 -28.44 0.08 -3.13
N PRO A 394 -27.80 -0.92 -3.81
CA PRO A 394 -28.46 -1.75 -4.79
C PRO A 394 -29.71 -2.43 -4.20
N ARG A 395 -30.75 -2.57 -5.01
CA ARG A 395 -32.03 -3.20 -4.59
C ARG A 395 -31.98 -4.70 -4.79
#